data_15afdd3f4ebd4388e22b28355039b2b5
#
_entry.id   15afdd3f4ebd4388e22b28355039b2b5
#
_cell.length_a   1.000
_cell.length_b   1.000
_cell.length_c   1.000
_cell.angle_alpha   90.00
_cell.angle_beta   90.00
_cell.angle_gamma   90.00
#
_symmetry.space_group_name_H-M   'P 1'
#
loop_
_entity.id
_entity.type
_entity.pdbx_description
1 polymer ?
#
loop_
_entity_poly.entity_id
_entity_poly.type
_entity_poly.pdbx_seq_one_letter_code
_entity_poly.pdbx_strand_id
1 'polypeptide(L)'
;WENRLRFGLEVLERIKETISIPVIVRLSADEIFPKGLKLDDMIRLSVALEQKGVDAIHVSSGSVCETPPWYFQHMSISKGKTWEFAAKIKSKVTIPVIAVGQINEKHDPEKILKDGLADVVAIGRPLIADPDFVGKVLGDIRSPIRPCACCLEGCIGGVRSGQGLMCVVNPEVGKEEKKLEKISKPRKVAVVGGGLAGMEAALVLRERGHLVTLFEKKTLGGLFNLAYRAPRKANLEKFKKYFVDEVTEKIDVIFEEAHPDKLMKNYETVILATGSLPKTPSIPGLKEWHWAEILEPDKTPKNKRGVIVGGGFIGAEIAEVLVKNGNDVTIIKRSEEIAPRMEVMSRNFLLKSLKELKVKIVTGADVVRKKGGTLYLSIDGKEGRIENVDFVVYTKGMIPENSMENRLKEKAELFLVGDCKEVGRAMDAIHSAYECALSV
;
A
#
# COMPACT_ATOMS: atom_id res chain seq x y z
N TRP A 1 -21.93 -32.35 -12.62
CA TRP A 1 -22.32 -30.94 -12.70
C TRP A 1 -23.58 -30.68 -11.87
N GLU A 2 -24.66 -31.34 -12.14
CA GLU A 2 -25.97 -31.16 -11.48
C GLU A 2 -25.87 -31.29 -9.96
N ASN A 3 -25.14 -32.30 -9.49
CA ASN A 3 -24.92 -32.51 -8.06
C ASN A 3 -24.13 -31.37 -7.39
N ARG A 4 -23.20 -30.71 -8.12
CA ARG A 4 -22.47 -29.57 -7.60
C ARG A 4 -23.35 -28.34 -7.42
N LEU A 5 -24.34 -28.15 -8.30
CA LEU A 5 -25.27 -27.03 -8.25
C LEU A 5 -26.40 -27.22 -7.24
N ARG A 6 -26.76 -28.48 -6.95
CA ARG A 6 -27.96 -28.85 -6.19
C ARG A 6 -28.12 -28.00 -4.93
N PHE A 7 -27.16 -28.02 -4.04
CA PHE A 7 -27.25 -27.30 -2.76
C PHE A 7 -27.53 -25.80 -2.96
N GLY A 8 -26.78 -25.13 -3.83
CA GLY A 8 -26.96 -23.71 -4.08
C GLY A 8 -28.31 -23.37 -4.70
N LEU A 9 -28.82 -24.21 -5.61
CA LEU A 9 -30.13 -24.02 -6.23
C LEU A 9 -31.28 -24.32 -5.27
N GLU A 10 -31.19 -25.35 -4.43
CA GLU A 10 -32.18 -25.63 -3.39
C GLU A 10 -32.25 -24.52 -2.34
N VAL A 11 -31.11 -23.94 -1.95
CA VAL A 11 -31.08 -22.75 -1.06
C VAL A 11 -31.79 -21.57 -1.72
N LEU A 12 -31.49 -21.28 -3.01
CA LEU A 12 -32.15 -20.20 -3.74
C LEU A 12 -33.67 -20.45 -3.83
N GLU A 13 -34.11 -21.62 -4.16
CA GLU A 13 -35.54 -21.96 -4.23
C GLU A 13 -36.25 -21.70 -2.89
N ARG A 14 -35.67 -22.18 -1.76
CA ARG A 14 -36.19 -21.88 -0.44
C ARG A 14 -36.26 -20.42 -0.09
N ILE A 15 -35.24 -19.63 -0.49
CA ILE A 15 -35.27 -18.18 -0.31
C ILE A 15 -36.43 -17.55 -1.10
N LYS A 16 -36.57 -17.90 -2.37
CA LYS A 16 -37.64 -17.34 -3.25
C LYS A 16 -39.06 -17.79 -2.80
N GLU A 17 -39.21 -18.96 -2.21
CA GLU A 17 -40.47 -19.39 -1.61
C GLU A 17 -40.84 -18.61 -0.33
N THR A 18 -39.81 -18.10 0.39
CA THR A 18 -39.99 -17.50 1.72
C THR A 18 -40.13 -15.98 1.64
N ILE A 19 -39.48 -15.32 0.67
CA ILE A 19 -39.45 -13.88 0.55
C ILE A 19 -39.84 -13.41 -0.86
N SER A 20 -40.42 -12.21 -0.95
CA SER A 20 -40.88 -11.61 -2.20
C SER A 20 -39.99 -10.41 -2.69
N ILE A 21 -38.86 -10.17 -2.01
CA ILE A 21 -37.92 -9.12 -2.42
C ILE A 21 -36.95 -9.64 -3.48
N PRO A 22 -36.34 -8.75 -4.28
CA PRO A 22 -35.30 -9.13 -5.23
C PRO A 22 -34.12 -9.83 -4.59
N VAL A 23 -33.61 -10.88 -5.25
CA VAL A 23 -32.47 -11.70 -4.79
C VAL A 23 -31.30 -11.51 -5.73
N ILE A 24 -30.19 -11.04 -5.18
CA ILE A 24 -28.89 -10.89 -5.89
C ILE A 24 -27.98 -12.03 -5.45
N VAL A 25 -27.46 -12.80 -6.41
CA VAL A 25 -26.48 -13.84 -6.13
C VAL A 25 -25.09 -13.35 -6.48
N ARG A 26 -24.18 -13.39 -5.48
CA ARG A 26 -22.77 -13.13 -5.72
C ARG A 26 -22.02 -14.43 -5.97
N LEU A 27 -21.26 -14.47 -7.07
CA LEU A 27 -20.45 -15.62 -7.44
C LEU A 27 -19.01 -15.22 -7.80
N SER A 28 -18.07 -16.15 -7.69
CA SER A 28 -16.71 -16.02 -8.18
C SER A 28 -16.64 -16.55 -9.61
N ALA A 29 -16.47 -15.69 -10.59
CA ALA A 29 -16.51 -16.05 -12.00
C ALA A 29 -15.39 -17.02 -12.44
N ASP A 30 -14.24 -17.00 -11.78
CA ASP A 30 -13.16 -17.95 -11.92
C ASP A 30 -12.37 -18.00 -10.61
N GLU A 31 -12.10 -19.17 -10.09
CA GLU A 31 -11.33 -19.34 -8.85
C GLU A 31 -9.83 -19.18 -9.05
N ILE A 32 -9.37 -19.06 -10.32
CA ILE A 32 -7.98 -18.76 -10.73
C ILE A 32 -6.94 -19.79 -10.25
N PHE A 33 -7.33 -21.03 -10.04
CA PHE A 33 -6.38 -22.13 -9.77
C PHE A 33 -6.76 -23.42 -10.54
N PRO A 34 -5.83 -24.35 -10.78
CA PRO A 34 -6.02 -25.43 -11.75
C PRO A 34 -7.23 -26.33 -11.48
N LYS A 35 -7.51 -26.65 -10.21
CA LYS A 35 -8.62 -27.54 -9.81
C LYS A 35 -9.91 -26.79 -9.47
N GLY A 36 -9.90 -25.46 -9.55
CA GLY A 36 -11.05 -24.61 -9.24
C GLY A 36 -12.05 -24.52 -10.38
N LEU A 37 -13.24 -24.02 -10.06
CA LEU A 37 -14.28 -23.70 -11.04
C LEU A 37 -13.78 -22.60 -11.99
N LYS A 38 -14.13 -22.76 -13.25
CA LYS A 38 -13.72 -21.87 -14.33
C LYS A 38 -14.86 -21.00 -14.82
N LEU A 39 -14.51 -19.96 -15.56
CA LEU A 39 -15.48 -19.01 -16.10
C LEU A 39 -16.61 -19.68 -16.87
N ASP A 40 -16.34 -20.71 -17.68
CA ASP A 40 -17.38 -21.42 -18.43
C ASP A 40 -18.36 -22.17 -17.51
N ASP A 41 -17.86 -22.74 -16.40
CA ASP A 41 -18.71 -23.33 -15.37
C ASP A 41 -19.63 -22.28 -14.73
N MET A 42 -19.07 -21.09 -14.45
CA MET A 42 -19.79 -20.02 -13.79
C MET A 42 -20.78 -19.31 -14.75
N ILE A 43 -20.51 -19.28 -16.05
CA ILE A 43 -21.47 -18.86 -17.06
C ILE A 43 -22.68 -19.83 -17.06
N ARG A 44 -22.44 -21.15 -17.05
CA ARG A 44 -23.54 -22.16 -16.98
C ARG A 44 -24.33 -22.01 -15.69
N LEU A 45 -23.66 -21.79 -14.55
CA LEU A 45 -24.34 -21.50 -13.29
C LEU A 45 -25.20 -20.25 -13.38
N SER A 46 -24.66 -19.16 -13.98
CA SER A 46 -25.39 -17.88 -14.11
C SER A 46 -26.70 -18.05 -14.89
N VAL A 47 -26.69 -18.82 -15.98
CA VAL A 47 -27.90 -19.14 -16.75
C VAL A 47 -28.89 -19.97 -15.90
N ALA A 48 -28.40 -20.95 -15.15
CA ALA A 48 -29.25 -21.75 -14.26
C ALA A 48 -29.88 -20.90 -13.13
N LEU A 49 -29.14 -19.95 -12.57
CA LEU A 49 -29.65 -19.00 -11.55
C LEU A 49 -30.73 -18.08 -12.11
N GLU A 50 -30.54 -17.57 -13.32
CA GLU A 50 -31.56 -16.77 -14.03
C GLU A 50 -32.86 -17.57 -14.23
N GLN A 51 -32.75 -18.82 -14.70
CA GLN A 51 -33.91 -19.72 -14.88
C GLN A 51 -34.66 -20.03 -13.56
N LYS A 52 -33.97 -19.93 -12.43
CA LYS A 52 -34.51 -20.04 -11.07
C LYS A 52 -35.01 -18.73 -10.47
N GLY A 53 -35.03 -17.65 -11.25
CA GLY A 53 -35.64 -16.37 -10.88
C GLY A 53 -34.73 -15.50 -10.01
N VAL A 54 -33.41 -15.59 -10.14
CA VAL A 54 -32.48 -14.61 -9.59
C VAL A 54 -32.65 -13.27 -10.30
N ASP A 55 -32.66 -12.17 -9.57
CA ASP A 55 -32.95 -10.85 -10.10
C ASP A 55 -31.69 -10.10 -10.59
N ALA A 56 -30.51 -10.44 -10.08
CA ALA A 56 -29.22 -9.91 -10.57
C ALA A 56 -28.05 -10.80 -10.15
N ILE A 57 -26.93 -10.72 -10.90
CA ILE A 57 -25.69 -11.48 -10.60
C ILE A 57 -24.56 -10.50 -10.29
N HIS A 58 -23.94 -10.66 -9.11
CA HIS A 58 -22.76 -9.89 -8.69
C HIS A 58 -21.50 -10.72 -8.94
N VAL A 59 -20.66 -10.26 -9.85
CA VAL A 59 -19.51 -11.00 -10.36
C VAL A 59 -18.23 -10.61 -9.64
N SER A 60 -17.64 -11.55 -8.91
CA SER A 60 -16.29 -11.44 -8.31
C SER A 60 -15.33 -12.45 -8.94
N SER A 61 -14.14 -12.63 -8.39
CA SER A 61 -13.17 -13.63 -8.85
C SER A 61 -12.27 -14.11 -7.72
N GLY A 62 -11.60 -15.25 -7.94
CA GLY A 62 -10.66 -15.83 -7.00
C GLY A 62 -11.29 -16.67 -5.90
N SER A 63 -10.45 -17.36 -5.17
CA SER A 63 -10.76 -18.13 -3.98
C SER A 63 -10.10 -17.51 -2.75
N VAL A 64 -10.81 -17.46 -1.63
CA VAL A 64 -10.26 -16.93 -0.37
C VAL A 64 -9.10 -17.76 0.16
N CYS A 65 -9.08 -19.07 -0.14
CA CYS A 65 -8.04 -20.00 0.32
C CYS A 65 -6.88 -20.10 -0.68
N GLU A 66 -7.19 -20.32 -1.96
CA GLU A 66 -6.18 -20.68 -2.97
C GLU A 66 -5.58 -19.45 -3.68
N THR A 67 -6.41 -18.43 -3.92
CA THR A 67 -6.03 -17.24 -4.66
C THR A 67 -6.46 -15.94 -3.97
N PRO A 68 -6.12 -15.73 -2.68
CA PRO A 68 -6.54 -14.56 -1.92
C PRO A 68 -6.30 -13.20 -2.60
N PRO A 69 -5.17 -12.97 -3.30
CA PRO A 69 -4.96 -11.71 -4.00
C PRO A 69 -6.02 -11.41 -5.08
N TRP A 70 -6.53 -12.43 -5.75
CA TRP A 70 -7.65 -12.29 -6.69
C TRP A 70 -8.98 -12.08 -5.99
N TYR A 71 -9.24 -12.81 -4.94
CA TYR A 71 -10.46 -12.67 -4.16
C TYR A 71 -10.62 -11.26 -3.57
N PHE A 72 -9.56 -10.73 -2.99
CA PHE A 72 -9.54 -9.39 -2.43
C PHE A 72 -9.16 -8.29 -3.43
N GLN A 73 -8.89 -8.64 -4.68
CA GLN A 73 -8.46 -7.69 -5.72
C GLN A 73 -7.30 -6.80 -5.24
N HIS A 74 -6.18 -7.46 -4.92
CA HIS A 74 -4.95 -6.80 -4.50
C HIS A 74 -4.33 -5.97 -5.65
N MET A 75 -3.57 -4.93 -5.32
CA MET A 75 -2.91 -4.06 -6.32
C MET A 75 -1.95 -4.78 -7.28
N SER A 76 -1.50 -6.00 -6.95
CA SER A 76 -0.70 -6.84 -7.86
C SER A 76 -1.51 -7.52 -8.97
N ILE A 77 -2.83 -7.49 -8.89
CA ILE A 77 -3.71 -8.01 -9.93
C ILE A 77 -4.01 -6.90 -10.93
N SER A 78 -3.94 -7.23 -12.21
CA SER A 78 -4.25 -6.28 -13.28
C SER A 78 -5.69 -5.77 -13.17
N LYS A 79 -5.84 -4.45 -13.15
CA LYS A 79 -7.16 -3.77 -13.13
C LYS A 79 -8.01 -4.19 -14.31
N GLY A 80 -9.31 -4.35 -14.09
CA GLY A 80 -10.29 -4.66 -15.13
C GLY A 80 -10.54 -6.14 -15.38
N LYS A 81 -9.71 -7.05 -14.87
CA LYS A 81 -9.88 -8.50 -15.12
C LYS A 81 -11.22 -9.05 -14.65
N THR A 82 -11.72 -8.61 -13.50
CA THR A 82 -13.04 -9.01 -13.00
C THR A 82 -14.16 -8.40 -13.84
N TRP A 83 -13.95 -7.21 -14.43
CA TRP A 83 -14.91 -6.57 -15.32
C TRP A 83 -15.05 -7.36 -16.64
N GLU A 84 -13.94 -7.90 -17.18
CA GLU A 84 -13.96 -8.79 -18.34
C GLU A 84 -14.78 -10.06 -18.06
N PHE A 85 -14.68 -10.61 -16.85
CA PHE A 85 -15.51 -11.75 -16.44
C PHE A 85 -17.01 -11.39 -16.35
N ALA A 86 -17.32 -10.23 -15.78
CA ALA A 86 -18.67 -9.71 -15.73
C ALA A 86 -19.27 -9.57 -17.16
N ALA A 87 -18.53 -9.00 -18.09
CA ALA A 87 -18.95 -8.85 -19.49
C ALA A 87 -19.26 -10.19 -20.16
N LYS A 88 -18.43 -11.22 -19.91
CA LYS A 88 -18.66 -12.58 -20.46
C LYS A 88 -19.92 -13.23 -19.89
N ILE A 89 -20.18 -13.08 -18.58
CA ILE A 89 -21.43 -13.55 -17.97
C ILE A 89 -22.60 -12.77 -18.54
N LYS A 90 -22.53 -11.44 -18.59
CA LYS A 90 -23.57 -10.56 -19.14
C LYS A 90 -23.97 -10.94 -20.57
N SER A 91 -23.03 -11.40 -21.38
CA SER A 91 -23.32 -11.83 -22.76
C SER A 91 -24.19 -13.09 -22.84
N LYS A 92 -24.48 -13.77 -21.72
CA LYS A 92 -25.19 -15.06 -21.64
C LYS A 92 -26.45 -15.05 -20.79
N VAL A 93 -26.70 -13.95 -20.07
CA VAL A 93 -27.91 -13.75 -19.26
C VAL A 93 -28.61 -12.46 -19.67
N THR A 94 -29.90 -12.33 -19.34
CA THR A 94 -30.71 -11.13 -19.59
C THR A 94 -30.92 -10.28 -18.34
N ILE A 95 -30.72 -10.85 -17.16
CA ILE A 95 -30.80 -10.14 -15.88
C ILE A 95 -29.56 -9.27 -15.65
N PRO A 96 -29.69 -8.18 -14.85
CA PRO A 96 -28.59 -7.27 -14.57
C PRO A 96 -27.34 -7.96 -14.01
N VAL A 97 -26.17 -7.54 -14.51
CA VAL A 97 -24.88 -8.02 -14.01
C VAL A 97 -24.13 -6.87 -13.33
N ILE A 98 -23.65 -7.13 -12.13
CA ILE A 98 -22.95 -6.18 -11.26
C ILE A 98 -21.46 -6.48 -11.30
N ALA A 99 -20.64 -5.53 -11.75
CA ALA A 99 -19.19 -5.64 -11.72
C ALA A 99 -18.60 -5.08 -10.40
N VAL A 100 -17.50 -5.71 -9.93
CA VAL A 100 -16.73 -5.28 -8.76
C VAL A 100 -15.22 -5.44 -9.02
N GLY A 101 -14.40 -4.80 -8.21
CA GLY A 101 -12.96 -5.01 -8.17
C GLY A 101 -12.16 -3.87 -8.77
N GLN A 102 -11.33 -3.24 -7.93
CA GLN A 102 -10.46 -2.12 -8.30
C GLN A 102 -11.14 -0.95 -9.05
N ILE A 103 -12.42 -0.69 -8.78
CA ILE A 103 -13.16 0.48 -9.28
C ILE A 103 -12.77 1.64 -8.36
N ASN A 104 -11.62 2.27 -8.60
CA ASN A 104 -10.96 3.19 -7.66
C ASN A 104 -10.46 4.49 -8.31
N GLU A 105 -10.86 4.76 -9.54
CA GLU A 105 -10.63 6.02 -10.25
C GLU A 105 -11.95 6.63 -10.71
N LYS A 106 -11.97 7.94 -10.89
CA LYS A 106 -13.17 8.71 -11.22
C LYS A 106 -13.91 8.18 -12.45
N HIS A 107 -13.18 7.77 -13.48
CA HIS A 107 -13.73 7.31 -14.76
C HIS A 107 -14.02 5.81 -14.84
N ASP A 108 -13.65 5.02 -13.84
CA ASP A 108 -13.86 3.56 -13.86
C ASP A 108 -15.35 3.17 -13.96
N PRO A 109 -16.26 3.73 -13.13
CA PRO A 109 -17.68 3.38 -13.22
C PRO A 109 -18.27 3.70 -14.59
N GLU A 110 -17.98 4.90 -15.10
CA GLU A 110 -18.46 5.33 -16.41
C GLU A 110 -17.94 4.42 -17.53
N LYS A 111 -16.66 4.07 -17.50
CA LYS A 111 -16.05 3.15 -18.47
C LYS A 111 -16.75 1.79 -18.48
N ILE A 112 -16.96 1.18 -17.30
CA ILE A 112 -17.61 -0.14 -17.19
C ILE A 112 -19.00 -0.12 -17.81
N LEU A 113 -19.79 0.92 -17.52
CA LEU A 113 -21.16 1.04 -17.98
C LEU A 113 -21.23 1.38 -19.48
N LYS A 114 -20.44 2.35 -19.96
CA LYS A 114 -20.42 2.75 -21.38
C LYS A 114 -19.88 1.66 -22.30
N ASP A 115 -18.84 0.94 -21.86
CA ASP A 115 -18.30 -0.18 -22.65
C ASP A 115 -19.20 -1.44 -22.59
N GLY A 116 -20.33 -1.38 -21.88
CA GLY A 116 -21.27 -2.48 -21.75
C GLY A 116 -20.74 -3.69 -20.97
N LEU A 117 -19.70 -3.50 -20.14
CA LEU A 117 -19.08 -4.59 -19.38
C LEU A 117 -19.97 -5.12 -18.24
N ALA A 118 -20.82 -4.24 -17.70
CA ALA A 118 -21.81 -4.58 -16.67
C ALA A 118 -22.97 -3.58 -16.74
N ASP A 119 -24.06 -3.86 -16.01
CA ASP A 119 -25.23 -2.97 -15.87
C ASP A 119 -25.13 -2.10 -14.63
N VAL A 120 -24.44 -2.60 -13.60
CA VAL A 120 -24.26 -1.94 -12.30
C VAL A 120 -22.82 -2.10 -11.85
N VAL A 121 -22.31 -1.16 -11.05
CA VAL A 121 -21.01 -1.24 -10.41
C VAL A 121 -21.13 -1.30 -8.89
N ALA A 122 -20.37 -2.18 -8.26
CA ALA A 122 -20.26 -2.28 -6.80
C ALA A 122 -18.94 -1.71 -6.33
N ILE A 123 -18.98 -0.72 -5.43
CA ILE A 123 -17.83 0.00 -4.91
C ILE A 123 -17.72 -0.27 -3.40
N GLY A 124 -16.56 -0.81 -2.97
CA GLY A 124 -16.31 -1.10 -1.55
C GLY A 124 -15.15 -0.28 -1.00
N ARG A 125 -13.92 -0.77 -1.13
CA ARG A 125 -12.73 -0.15 -0.53
C ARG A 125 -12.46 1.30 -0.92
N PRO A 126 -12.78 1.80 -2.12
CA PRO A 126 -12.70 3.23 -2.40
C PRO A 126 -13.52 4.07 -1.43
N LEU A 127 -14.70 3.60 -0.99
CA LEU A 127 -15.53 4.28 0.02
C LEU A 127 -14.92 4.24 1.43
N ILE A 128 -14.04 3.28 1.74
CA ILE A 128 -13.25 3.28 2.98
C ILE A 128 -12.13 4.34 2.90
N ALA A 129 -11.51 4.49 1.74
CA ALA A 129 -10.47 5.50 1.52
C ALA A 129 -11.05 6.91 1.43
N ASP A 130 -12.22 7.05 0.84
CA ASP A 130 -12.93 8.30 0.59
C ASP A 130 -14.45 8.07 0.67
N PRO A 131 -15.11 8.41 1.77
CA PRO A 131 -16.56 8.24 1.92
C PRO A 131 -17.36 8.97 0.83
N ASP A 132 -16.84 10.08 0.32
CA ASP A 132 -17.46 10.92 -0.71
C ASP A 132 -17.17 10.44 -2.14
N PHE A 133 -16.52 9.31 -2.32
CA PHE A 133 -16.07 8.82 -3.63
C PHE A 133 -17.18 8.88 -4.70
N VAL A 134 -18.38 8.43 -4.37
CA VAL A 134 -19.50 8.41 -5.35
C VAL A 134 -19.93 9.83 -5.72
N GLY A 135 -20.12 10.74 -4.75
CA GLY A 135 -20.46 12.14 -5.00
C GLY A 135 -19.40 12.86 -5.84
N LYS A 136 -18.11 12.52 -5.62
CA LYS A 136 -16.99 13.06 -6.42
C LYS A 136 -16.95 12.49 -7.84
N VAL A 137 -17.32 11.22 -8.02
CA VAL A 137 -17.45 10.60 -9.35
C VAL A 137 -18.58 11.25 -10.15
N LEU A 138 -19.73 11.43 -9.52
CA LEU A 138 -20.91 12.06 -10.15
C LEU A 138 -20.73 13.56 -10.39
N GLY A 139 -19.77 14.20 -9.72
CA GLY A 139 -19.51 15.65 -9.84
C GLY A 139 -20.32 16.51 -8.87
N ASP A 140 -21.06 15.91 -7.96
CA ASP A 140 -21.81 16.60 -6.90
C ASP A 140 -20.87 17.24 -5.86
N ILE A 141 -19.71 16.59 -5.65
CA ILE A 141 -18.65 17.05 -4.73
C ILE A 141 -17.40 17.36 -5.55
N ARG A 142 -16.88 18.59 -5.42
CA ARG A 142 -15.75 19.11 -6.21
C ARG A 142 -14.40 19.01 -5.53
N SER A 143 -14.22 18.13 -4.54
CA SER A 143 -12.92 17.87 -3.92
C SER A 143 -12.21 16.68 -4.58
N PRO A 144 -10.86 16.61 -4.52
CA PRO A 144 -10.12 15.47 -5.03
C PRO A 144 -10.49 14.15 -4.34
N ILE A 145 -10.42 13.06 -5.07
CA ILE A 145 -10.65 11.72 -4.53
C ILE A 145 -9.41 11.26 -3.76
N ARG A 146 -9.58 10.94 -2.48
CA ARG A 146 -8.57 10.24 -1.67
C ARG A 146 -8.45 8.79 -2.18
N PRO A 147 -7.31 8.39 -2.78
CA PRO A 147 -7.28 7.18 -3.61
C PRO A 147 -7.17 5.88 -2.81
N CYS A 148 -7.89 4.85 -3.21
CA CYS A 148 -7.63 3.48 -2.77
C CYS A 148 -6.60 2.83 -3.70
N ALA A 149 -5.42 2.45 -3.20
CA ALA A 149 -4.40 1.73 -3.98
C ALA A 149 -4.61 0.21 -4.02
N CYS A 150 -5.64 -0.32 -3.39
CA CYS A 150 -5.88 -1.76 -3.26
C CYS A 150 -4.73 -2.52 -2.55
N CYS A 151 -4.05 -1.87 -1.60
CA CYS A 151 -2.90 -2.41 -0.87
C CYS A 151 -3.26 -3.48 0.16
N LEU A 152 -4.52 -3.54 0.61
CA LEU A 152 -5.08 -4.43 1.64
C LEU A 152 -4.52 -4.23 3.05
N GLU A 153 -3.56 -3.35 3.26
CA GLU A 153 -2.78 -3.23 4.49
C GLU A 153 -3.65 -2.86 5.72
N GLY A 154 -4.33 -1.72 5.68
CA GLY A 154 -5.15 -1.27 6.81
C GLY A 154 -6.52 -1.96 6.86
N CYS A 155 -7.17 -2.18 5.71
CA CYS A 155 -8.52 -2.73 5.69
C CYS A 155 -8.52 -4.25 5.94
N ILE A 156 -8.12 -5.07 4.98
CA ILE A 156 -8.13 -6.53 5.13
C ILE A 156 -7.10 -7.00 6.16
N GLY A 157 -5.90 -6.42 6.14
CA GLY A 157 -4.84 -6.72 7.11
C GLY A 157 -5.23 -6.40 8.54
N GLY A 158 -5.82 -5.23 8.78
CA GLY A 158 -6.31 -4.80 10.09
C GLY A 158 -7.40 -5.72 10.63
N VAL A 159 -8.42 -6.03 9.82
CA VAL A 159 -9.50 -6.95 10.21
C VAL A 159 -8.96 -8.35 10.51
N ARG A 160 -8.07 -8.88 9.67
CA ARG A 160 -7.50 -10.24 9.87
C ARG A 160 -6.56 -10.34 11.07
N SER A 161 -5.91 -9.24 11.45
CA SER A 161 -5.06 -9.19 12.66
C SER A 161 -5.83 -8.83 13.94
N GLY A 162 -7.15 -8.65 13.87
CA GLY A 162 -7.97 -8.26 15.02
C GLY A 162 -7.85 -6.79 15.43
N GLN A 163 -7.18 -5.96 14.63
CA GLN A 163 -7.02 -4.52 14.91
C GLN A 163 -8.21 -3.67 14.43
N GLY A 164 -9.17 -4.28 13.75
CA GLY A 164 -10.31 -3.57 13.17
C GLY A 164 -10.07 -3.04 11.77
N LEU A 165 -11.07 -2.35 11.23
CA LEU A 165 -11.02 -1.74 9.90
C LEU A 165 -10.23 -0.43 9.97
N MET A 166 -9.19 -0.32 9.14
CA MET A 166 -8.36 0.89 8.97
C MET A 166 -8.08 1.14 7.49
N CYS A 167 -7.56 2.31 7.17
CA CYS A 167 -7.07 2.61 5.82
C CYS A 167 -5.72 3.31 5.89
N VAL A 168 -4.81 3.01 4.95
CA VAL A 168 -3.48 3.63 4.91
C VAL A 168 -3.57 5.14 4.73
N VAL A 169 -4.44 5.61 3.83
CA VAL A 169 -4.54 7.03 3.45
C VAL A 169 -5.67 7.77 4.14
N ASN A 170 -6.57 7.06 4.83
CA ASN A 170 -7.67 7.66 5.57
C ASN A 170 -7.57 7.31 7.05
N PRO A 171 -7.00 8.18 7.89
CA PRO A 171 -6.85 7.93 9.32
C PRO A 171 -8.17 8.07 10.11
N GLU A 172 -9.24 8.55 9.47
CA GLU A 172 -10.56 8.78 10.09
C GLU A 172 -11.42 7.52 10.14
N VAL A 173 -11.05 6.46 9.43
CA VAL A 173 -11.81 5.20 9.38
C VAL A 173 -12.05 4.64 10.79
N GLY A 174 -13.33 4.40 11.11
CA GLY A 174 -13.76 3.99 12.45
C GLY A 174 -13.81 5.12 13.48
N LYS A 175 -13.65 6.37 13.05
CA LYS A 175 -13.69 7.58 13.89
C LYS A 175 -14.61 8.65 13.29
N GLU A 176 -15.51 8.26 12.41
CA GLU A 176 -16.36 9.18 11.61
C GLU A 176 -17.28 10.06 12.46
N GLU A 177 -17.52 9.69 13.72
CA GLU A 177 -18.25 10.50 14.68
C GLU A 177 -17.47 11.75 15.15
N LYS A 178 -16.13 11.68 15.07
CA LYS A 178 -15.25 12.78 15.47
C LYS A 178 -15.02 13.70 14.27
N LYS A 179 -15.93 14.66 14.10
CA LYS A 179 -15.72 15.71 13.09
C LYS A 179 -14.47 16.52 13.42
N LEU A 180 -13.70 16.86 12.37
CA LEU A 180 -12.61 17.83 12.49
C LEU A 180 -13.16 19.19 12.94
N GLU A 181 -12.94 19.55 14.20
CA GLU A 181 -13.36 20.84 14.74
C GLU A 181 -12.39 21.94 14.34
N LYS A 182 -12.95 23.06 13.87
CA LYS A 182 -12.17 24.28 13.69
C LYS A 182 -11.82 24.87 15.04
N ILE A 183 -10.58 25.30 15.17
CA ILE A 183 -10.09 25.93 16.39
C ILE A 183 -10.53 27.39 16.49
N SER A 184 -10.71 27.86 17.71
CA SER A 184 -11.06 29.26 17.99
C SER A 184 -9.86 30.21 17.95
N LYS A 185 -8.64 29.70 18.14
CA LYS A 185 -7.39 30.48 18.19
C LYS A 185 -6.37 29.91 17.22
N PRO A 186 -6.35 30.36 15.93
CA PRO A 186 -5.34 29.94 14.95
C PRO A 186 -3.92 30.25 15.43
N ARG A 187 -3.03 29.28 15.25
CA ARG A 187 -1.59 29.40 15.54
C ARG A 187 -0.80 29.41 14.23
N LYS A 188 0.40 30.00 14.28
CA LYS A 188 1.40 29.85 13.22
C LYS A 188 2.17 28.56 13.45
N VAL A 189 1.98 27.58 12.56
CA VAL A 189 2.59 26.25 12.67
C VAL A 189 3.58 26.02 11.53
N ALA A 190 4.80 25.64 11.88
CA ALA A 190 5.78 25.14 10.91
C ALA A 190 5.77 23.60 10.89
N VAL A 191 5.62 23.02 9.72
CA VAL A 191 5.82 21.58 9.50
C VAL A 191 7.13 21.38 8.76
N VAL A 192 8.06 20.60 9.30
CA VAL A 192 9.40 20.39 8.73
C VAL A 192 9.50 18.98 8.16
N GLY A 193 9.57 18.89 6.83
CA GLY A 193 9.61 17.67 6.05
C GLY A 193 8.33 17.40 5.26
N GLY A 194 8.45 17.32 3.95
CA GLY A 194 7.37 17.10 2.98
C GLY A 194 7.12 15.63 2.63
N GLY A 195 7.40 14.70 3.57
CA GLY A 195 6.98 13.29 3.46
C GLY A 195 5.49 13.12 3.73
N LEU A 196 4.98 11.86 3.68
CA LEU A 196 3.54 11.60 3.91
C LEU A 196 3.05 12.12 5.27
N ALA A 197 3.85 11.96 6.34
CA ALA A 197 3.49 12.46 7.66
C ALA A 197 3.39 13.99 7.69
N GLY A 198 4.37 14.70 7.13
CA GLY A 198 4.34 16.16 7.11
C GLY A 198 3.22 16.72 6.24
N MET A 199 2.97 16.11 5.10
CA MET A 199 1.87 16.51 4.21
C MET A 199 0.51 16.31 4.88
N GLU A 200 0.27 15.16 5.54
CA GLU A 200 -0.97 14.91 6.29
C GLU A 200 -1.13 15.90 7.46
N ALA A 201 -0.09 16.08 8.28
CA ALA A 201 -0.14 17.04 9.38
C ALA A 201 -0.50 18.46 8.89
N ALA A 202 0.14 18.91 7.81
CA ALA A 202 -0.11 20.23 7.26
C ALA A 202 -1.56 20.40 6.76
N LEU A 203 -2.11 19.39 6.08
CA LEU A 203 -3.49 19.42 5.57
C LEU A 203 -4.51 19.45 6.72
N VAL A 204 -4.36 18.57 7.71
CA VAL A 204 -5.26 18.50 8.87
C VAL A 204 -5.22 19.79 9.68
N LEU A 205 -4.04 20.35 9.96
CA LEU A 205 -3.90 21.62 10.67
C LEU A 205 -4.53 22.77 9.90
N ARG A 206 -4.35 22.83 8.59
CA ARG A 206 -4.98 23.84 7.73
C ARG A 206 -6.50 23.72 7.75
N GLU A 207 -7.02 22.51 7.69
CA GLU A 207 -8.47 22.26 7.77
C GLU A 207 -9.05 22.71 9.11
N ARG A 208 -8.32 22.52 10.20
CA ARG A 208 -8.68 23.03 11.54
C ARG A 208 -8.56 24.55 11.67
N GLY A 209 -7.93 25.24 10.73
CA GLY A 209 -7.87 26.70 10.66
C GLY A 209 -6.54 27.31 11.10
N HIS A 210 -5.49 26.54 11.33
CA HIS A 210 -4.15 27.06 11.61
C HIS A 210 -3.51 27.72 10.38
N LEU A 211 -2.52 28.60 10.62
CA LEU A 211 -1.65 29.20 9.60
C LEU A 211 -0.42 28.29 9.43
N VAL A 212 -0.43 27.46 8.40
CA VAL A 212 0.55 26.38 8.22
C VAL A 212 1.55 26.72 7.12
N THR A 213 2.84 26.58 7.41
CA THR A 213 3.93 26.60 6.45
C THR A 213 4.67 25.26 6.49
N LEU A 214 4.84 24.62 5.34
CA LEU A 214 5.58 23.36 5.20
C LEU A 214 6.96 23.65 4.59
N PHE A 215 8.01 23.18 5.26
CA PHE A 215 9.40 23.26 4.77
C PHE A 215 9.84 21.90 4.22
N GLU A 216 10.33 21.91 2.98
CA GLU A 216 10.89 20.71 2.33
C GLU A 216 12.19 21.05 1.59
N LYS A 217 13.28 20.39 1.92
CA LYS A 217 14.61 20.72 1.36
C LYS A 217 14.85 20.18 -0.06
N LYS A 218 13.99 19.28 -0.57
CA LYS A 218 14.14 18.66 -1.89
C LYS A 218 12.84 18.69 -2.67
N THR A 219 12.03 17.63 -2.50
CA THR A 219 10.77 17.44 -3.21
C THR A 219 9.76 16.79 -2.30
N LEU A 220 8.48 17.15 -2.44
CA LEU A 220 7.39 16.51 -1.73
C LEU A 220 7.34 15.00 -1.99
N GLY A 221 6.90 14.24 -0.99
CA GLY A 221 6.78 12.78 -1.02
C GLY A 221 7.84 12.04 -0.20
N GLY A 222 8.98 12.65 0.10
CA GLY A 222 10.04 12.04 0.92
C GLY A 222 10.46 10.65 0.41
N LEU A 223 10.69 9.68 1.30
CA LEU A 223 11.03 8.30 0.94
C LEU A 223 9.93 7.58 0.15
N PHE A 224 8.68 8.07 0.21
CA PHE A 224 7.59 7.48 -0.56
C PHE A 224 7.75 7.67 -2.07
N ASN A 225 8.59 8.62 -2.52
CA ASN A 225 9.02 8.75 -3.92
C ASN A 225 9.71 7.50 -4.48
N LEU A 226 10.18 6.61 -3.61
CA LEU A 226 10.81 5.34 -3.98
C LEU A 226 9.87 4.14 -3.78
N ALA A 227 8.91 4.22 -2.85
CA ALA A 227 8.06 3.09 -2.47
C ALA A 227 7.25 2.50 -3.64
N TYR A 228 6.70 3.34 -4.51
CA TYR A 228 5.90 2.90 -5.66
C TYR A 228 6.72 2.33 -6.82
N ARG A 229 8.06 2.54 -6.81
CA ARG A 229 8.97 1.99 -7.84
C ARG A 229 9.28 0.49 -7.64
N ALA A 230 8.99 -0.03 -6.44
CA ALA A 230 9.09 -1.45 -6.22
C ALA A 230 8.09 -2.24 -7.09
N PRO A 231 8.41 -3.48 -7.50
CA PRO A 231 7.55 -4.27 -8.35
C PRO A 231 6.12 -4.41 -7.81
N ARG A 232 5.14 -4.28 -8.67
CA ARG A 232 3.69 -4.39 -8.38
C ARG A 232 3.13 -3.31 -7.46
N LYS A 233 3.88 -2.24 -7.17
CA LYS A 233 3.48 -1.15 -6.29
C LYS A 233 3.13 0.17 -7.00
N ALA A 234 3.06 0.19 -8.33
CA ALA A 234 2.76 1.40 -9.11
C ALA A 234 1.48 2.12 -8.64
N ASN A 235 0.46 1.37 -8.18
CA ASN A 235 -0.75 1.97 -7.62
C ASN A 235 -0.53 2.88 -6.40
N LEU A 236 0.60 2.71 -5.68
CA LEU A 236 0.94 3.59 -4.55
C LEU A 236 1.33 5.01 -5.00
N GLU A 237 1.70 5.21 -6.27
CA GLU A 237 1.97 6.55 -6.81
C GLU A 237 0.76 7.48 -6.64
N LYS A 238 -0.46 6.92 -6.71
CA LYS A 238 -1.70 7.68 -6.49
C LYS A 238 -1.75 8.35 -5.11
N PHE A 239 -1.21 7.69 -4.08
CA PHE A 239 -1.12 8.28 -2.73
C PHE A 239 -0.23 9.52 -2.76
N LYS A 240 0.98 9.39 -3.31
CA LYS A 240 1.89 10.53 -3.44
C LYS A 240 1.24 11.67 -4.22
N LYS A 241 0.67 11.35 -5.39
CA LYS A 241 0.05 12.37 -6.23
C LYS A 241 -1.06 13.12 -5.48
N TYR A 242 -1.95 12.42 -4.82
CA TYR A 242 -3.02 13.01 -4.01
C TYR A 242 -2.46 13.99 -2.97
N PHE A 243 -1.52 13.56 -2.14
CA PHE A 243 -0.94 14.41 -1.10
C PHE A 243 -0.16 15.60 -1.66
N VAL A 244 0.59 15.41 -2.74
CA VAL A 244 1.35 16.49 -3.39
C VAL A 244 0.40 17.52 -3.99
N ASP A 245 -0.64 17.09 -4.71
CA ASP A 245 -1.62 17.99 -5.31
C ASP A 245 -2.35 18.81 -4.24
N GLU A 246 -2.87 18.15 -3.19
CA GLU A 246 -3.57 18.79 -2.07
C GLU A 246 -2.70 19.80 -1.31
N VAL A 247 -1.46 19.42 -1.01
CA VAL A 247 -0.54 20.30 -0.30
C VAL A 247 -0.14 21.49 -1.16
N THR A 248 0.15 21.28 -2.44
CA THR A 248 0.54 22.36 -3.36
C THR A 248 -0.60 23.37 -3.55
N GLU A 249 -1.85 22.92 -3.49
CA GLU A 249 -3.02 23.80 -3.63
C GLU A 249 -3.35 24.57 -2.34
N LYS A 250 -3.17 23.93 -1.16
CA LYS A 250 -3.74 24.44 0.10
C LYS A 250 -2.73 24.99 1.11
N ILE A 251 -1.44 24.67 0.96
CA ILE A 251 -0.41 24.92 1.95
C ILE A 251 0.68 25.83 1.35
N ASP A 252 1.16 26.77 2.15
CA ASP A 252 2.37 27.52 1.83
C ASP A 252 3.60 26.62 1.99
N VAL A 253 4.20 26.24 0.85
CA VAL A 253 5.36 25.32 0.81
C VAL A 253 6.63 26.10 0.51
N ILE A 254 7.60 26.01 1.41
CA ILE A 254 8.92 26.62 1.25
C ILE A 254 9.95 25.51 0.93
N PHE A 255 10.46 25.53 -0.30
CA PHE A 255 11.48 24.57 -0.75
C PHE A 255 12.89 25.00 -0.32
N GLU A 256 13.14 24.93 0.99
CA GLU A 256 14.46 25.16 1.59
C GLU A 256 14.66 24.30 2.85
N GLU A 257 15.91 24.15 3.26
CA GLU A 257 16.21 23.49 4.53
C GLU A 257 15.79 24.40 5.70
N ALA A 258 14.97 23.86 6.60
CA ALA A 258 14.50 24.59 7.76
C ALA A 258 15.63 24.80 8.79
N HIS A 259 15.76 26.02 9.31
CA HIS A 259 16.74 26.36 10.34
C HIS A 259 16.07 26.58 11.69
N PRO A 260 16.49 25.91 12.79
CA PRO A 260 15.87 26.02 14.11
C PRO A 260 15.65 27.45 14.58
N ASP A 261 16.64 28.35 14.39
CA ASP A 261 16.54 29.75 14.84
C ASP A 261 15.45 30.54 14.12
N LYS A 262 15.27 30.30 12.82
CA LYS A 262 14.16 30.89 12.03
C LYS A 262 12.82 30.36 12.47
N LEU A 263 12.73 29.04 12.76
CA LEU A 263 11.49 28.40 13.23
C LEU A 263 11.06 28.98 14.56
N MET A 264 11.94 29.00 15.55
CA MET A 264 11.67 29.51 16.91
C MET A 264 11.28 30.99 16.94
N LYS A 265 11.73 31.79 15.95
CA LYS A 265 11.40 33.21 15.86
C LYS A 265 10.02 33.48 15.27
N ASN A 266 9.58 32.65 14.32
CA ASN A 266 8.45 32.97 13.44
C ASN A 266 7.20 32.08 13.67
N TYR A 267 7.35 30.98 14.39
CA TYR A 267 6.26 30.00 14.60
C TYR A 267 6.06 29.67 16.07
N GLU A 268 4.82 29.50 16.47
CA GLU A 268 4.42 29.15 17.84
C GLU A 268 4.57 27.65 18.10
N THR A 269 4.27 26.85 17.08
CA THR A 269 4.33 25.40 17.14
C THR A 269 5.16 24.87 15.97
N VAL A 270 5.99 23.88 16.23
CA VAL A 270 6.80 23.17 15.20
C VAL A 270 6.48 21.69 15.21
N ILE A 271 6.20 21.15 14.03
CA ILE A 271 6.04 19.70 13.83
C ILE A 271 7.23 19.19 13.02
N LEU A 272 8.04 18.32 13.62
CA LEU A 272 9.08 17.60 12.92
C LEU A 272 8.51 16.35 12.25
N ALA A 273 8.63 16.29 10.92
CA ALA A 273 8.27 15.19 10.05
C ALA A 273 9.45 14.81 9.12
N THR A 274 10.67 14.96 9.65
CA THR A 274 11.94 14.87 8.92
C THR A 274 12.29 13.46 8.47
N GLY A 275 11.50 12.46 8.89
CA GLY A 275 11.59 11.10 8.39
C GLY A 275 12.73 10.31 9.03
N SER A 276 13.38 9.45 8.24
CA SER A 276 14.43 8.54 8.72
C SER A 276 15.56 8.42 7.71
N LEU A 277 16.73 8.06 8.20
CA LEU A 277 17.92 7.78 7.43
C LEU A 277 18.25 6.29 7.48
N PRO A 278 18.85 5.71 6.44
CA PRO A 278 19.32 4.34 6.47
C PRO A 278 20.39 4.14 7.53
N LYS A 279 20.31 3.03 8.22
CA LYS A 279 21.37 2.63 9.14
C LYS A 279 22.61 2.21 8.35
N THR A 280 23.70 2.92 8.53
CA THR A 280 24.99 2.57 7.92
C THR A 280 25.67 1.46 8.70
N PRO A 281 26.08 0.35 8.09
CA PRO A 281 26.76 -0.72 8.79
C PRO A 281 28.22 -0.36 9.04
N SER A 282 28.76 -0.93 10.10
CA SER A 282 30.18 -0.96 10.36
C SER A 282 30.72 -2.36 10.00
N ILE A 283 30.80 -2.67 8.71
CA ILE A 283 31.38 -3.93 8.23
C ILE A 283 32.69 -3.64 7.53
N PRO A 284 33.82 -4.12 8.07
CA PRO A 284 35.15 -3.85 7.49
C PRO A 284 35.24 -4.31 6.01
N GLY A 285 35.73 -3.44 5.15
CA GLY A 285 35.97 -3.74 3.74
C GLY A 285 34.72 -3.73 2.85
N LEU A 286 33.58 -3.30 3.36
CA LEU A 286 32.34 -3.22 2.57
C LEU A 286 32.21 -1.83 1.94
N LYS A 287 32.20 -1.75 0.60
CA LYS A 287 31.63 -0.61 -0.15
C LYS A 287 30.20 -0.99 -0.48
N GLU A 288 29.26 -0.19 0.00
CA GLU A 288 27.85 -0.51 -0.08
C GLU A 288 27.13 0.26 -1.17
N TRP A 289 26.12 -0.38 -1.72
CA TRP A 289 25.05 0.28 -2.43
C TRP A 289 23.94 0.63 -1.45
N HIS A 290 23.52 1.89 -1.50
CA HIS A 290 22.34 2.30 -0.78
C HIS A 290 21.10 1.68 -1.46
N TRP A 291 20.18 1.13 -0.67
CA TRP A 291 18.98 0.49 -1.22
C TRP A 291 18.14 1.44 -2.11
N ALA A 292 18.14 2.75 -1.81
CA ALA A 292 17.43 3.75 -2.60
C ALA A 292 17.98 3.87 -4.03
N GLU A 293 19.30 3.72 -4.22
CA GLU A 293 19.94 3.77 -5.54
C GLU A 293 19.51 2.62 -6.43
N ILE A 294 19.19 1.46 -5.84
CA ILE A 294 18.68 0.29 -6.59
C ILE A 294 17.30 0.57 -7.22
N LEU A 295 16.51 1.44 -6.62
CA LEU A 295 15.21 1.84 -7.14
C LEU A 295 15.29 2.99 -8.17
N GLU A 296 16.48 3.49 -8.44
CA GLU A 296 16.73 4.43 -9.53
C GLU A 296 17.19 3.64 -10.78
N PRO A 297 16.41 3.65 -11.89
CA PRO A 297 16.64 2.74 -13.02
C PRO A 297 18.04 2.79 -13.62
N ASP A 298 18.64 3.98 -13.67
CA ASP A 298 19.97 4.20 -14.28
C ASP A 298 21.13 3.79 -13.36
N LYS A 299 20.86 3.59 -12.06
CA LYS A 299 21.88 3.23 -11.07
C LYS A 299 21.86 1.75 -10.69
N THR A 300 20.81 1.00 -11.06
CA THR A 300 20.69 -0.41 -10.72
C THR A 300 21.81 -1.24 -11.35
N PRO A 301 22.59 -2.04 -10.58
CA PRO A 301 23.59 -2.96 -11.13
C PRO A 301 22.96 -3.94 -12.12
N LYS A 302 23.73 -4.37 -13.13
CA LYS A 302 23.26 -5.32 -14.17
C LYS A 302 24.27 -6.44 -14.35
N ASN A 303 23.77 -7.69 -14.51
CA ASN A 303 24.57 -8.88 -14.81
C ASN A 303 25.73 -9.12 -13.83
N LYS A 304 25.46 -8.95 -12.52
CA LYS A 304 26.43 -9.08 -11.43
C LYS A 304 25.91 -10.01 -10.36
N ARG A 305 26.83 -10.48 -9.49
CA ARG A 305 26.47 -11.21 -8.27
C ARG A 305 26.34 -10.25 -7.10
N GLY A 306 25.12 -10.11 -6.60
CA GLY A 306 24.78 -9.22 -5.50
C GLY A 306 24.37 -9.95 -4.22
N VAL A 307 24.70 -9.37 -3.09
CA VAL A 307 24.21 -9.84 -1.79
C VAL A 307 23.43 -8.74 -1.10
N ILE A 308 22.23 -9.07 -0.63
CA ILE A 308 21.38 -8.18 0.16
C ILE A 308 21.50 -8.59 1.63
N VAL A 309 21.96 -7.67 2.48
CA VAL A 309 22.07 -7.86 3.92
C VAL A 309 20.85 -7.24 4.61
N GLY A 310 19.88 -8.12 4.91
CA GLY A 310 18.60 -7.77 5.48
C GLY A 310 17.42 -8.26 4.63
N GLY A 311 16.59 -9.13 5.17
CA GLY A 311 15.41 -9.71 4.51
C GLY A 311 14.11 -9.12 5.01
N GLY A 312 14.09 -7.80 5.30
CA GLY A 312 12.84 -7.03 5.53
C GLY A 312 12.10 -6.71 4.24
N PHE A 313 11.10 -5.83 4.28
CA PHE A 313 10.33 -5.42 3.08
C PHE A 313 11.26 -4.92 1.97
N ILE A 314 12.10 -3.93 2.31
CA ILE A 314 13.00 -3.27 1.37
C ILE A 314 13.93 -4.28 0.72
N GLY A 315 14.58 -5.15 1.53
CA GLY A 315 15.53 -6.13 1.01
C GLY A 315 14.88 -7.14 0.07
N ALA A 316 13.70 -7.63 0.40
CA ALA A 316 12.98 -8.59 -0.42
C ALA A 316 12.46 -7.98 -1.74
N GLU A 317 11.99 -6.74 -1.72
CA GLU A 317 11.53 -6.02 -2.91
C GLU A 317 12.70 -5.63 -3.84
N ILE A 318 13.81 -5.20 -3.26
CA ILE A 318 15.03 -4.90 -4.02
C ILE A 318 15.62 -6.15 -4.69
N ALA A 319 15.55 -7.31 -4.02
CA ALA A 319 15.98 -8.57 -4.64
C ALA A 319 15.27 -8.83 -5.96
N GLU A 320 13.97 -8.59 -6.00
CA GLU A 320 13.19 -8.74 -7.24
C GLU A 320 13.62 -7.74 -8.33
N VAL A 321 13.89 -6.48 -7.97
CA VAL A 321 14.41 -5.47 -8.90
C VAL A 321 15.74 -5.89 -9.47
N LEU A 322 16.66 -6.33 -8.62
CA LEU A 322 18.01 -6.74 -9.03
C LEU A 322 17.99 -7.96 -9.96
N VAL A 323 17.20 -8.99 -9.63
CA VAL A 323 17.11 -10.18 -10.49
C VAL A 323 16.52 -9.85 -11.85
N LYS A 324 15.50 -8.97 -11.93
CA LYS A 324 14.95 -8.49 -13.20
C LYS A 324 15.94 -7.71 -14.06
N ASN A 325 17.02 -7.21 -13.45
CA ASN A 325 18.15 -6.58 -14.15
C ASN A 325 19.33 -7.56 -14.41
N GLY A 326 19.07 -8.87 -14.38
CA GLY A 326 20.04 -9.92 -14.73
C GLY A 326 21.02 -10.29 -13.63
N ASN A 327 20.84 -9.82 -12.38
CA ASN A 327 21.78 -10.14 -11.31
C ASN A 327 21.48 -11.50 -10.65
N ASP A 328 22.54 -12.23 -10.21
CA ASP A 328 22.44 -13.37 -9.30
C ASP A 328 22.38 -12.83 -7.86
N VAL A 329 21.26 -13.02 -7.17
CA VAL A 329 20.99 -12.36 -5.89
C VAL A 329 20.87 -13.35 -4.74
N THR A 330 21.57 -13.06 -3.64
CA THR A 330 21.43 -13.78 -2.37
C THR A 330 20.96 -12.81 -1.28
N ILE A 331 19.89 -13.15 -0.55
CA ILE A 331 19.44 -12.44 0.65
C ILE A 331 20.03 -13.13 1.89
N ILE A 332 20.66 -12.37 2.76
CA ILE A 332 21.15 -12.83 4.07
C ILE A 332 20.28 -12.22 5.16
N LYS A 333 19.82 -13.05 6.10
CA LYS A 333 18.99 -12.61 7.22
C LYS A 333 19.27 -13.41 8.49
N ARG A 334 19.31 -12.72 9.65
CA ARG A 334 19.50 -13.34 10.97
C ARG A 334 18.33 -14.19 11.43
N SER A 335 17.09 -13.69 11.21
CA SER A 335 15.88 -14.44 11.57
C SER A 335 15.39 -15.30 10.41
N GLU A 336 14.58 -16.31 10.72
CA GLU A 336 14.10 -17.30 9.76
C GLU A 336 13.14 -16.73 8.71
N GLU A 337 12.37 -15.70 9.04
CA GLU A 337 11.31 -15.22 8.17
C GLU A 337 11.72 -14.02 7.31
N ILE A 338 11.44 -14.07 6.03
CA ILE A 338 11.53 -12.93 5.10
C ILE A 338 10.29 -12.06 5.20
N ALA A 339 10.49 -10.73 5.28
CA ALA A 339 9.43 -9.70 5.33
C ALA A 339 8.30 -10.00 6.35
N PRO A 340 8.56 -10.34 7.63
CA PRO A 340 7.54 -10.84 8.57
C PRO A 340 6.47 -9.79 8.90
N ARG A 341 6.75 -8.50 8.75
CA ARG A 341 5.80 -7.41 9.03
C ARG A 341 4.98 -6.98 7.80
N MET A 342 5.18 -7.62 6.64
CA MET A 342 4.38 -7.33 5.45
C MET A 342 2.98 -7.91 5.62
N GLU A 343 1.97 -7.26 5.04
CA GLU A 343 0.63 -7.81 4.95
C GLU A 343 0.70 -9.21 4.31
N VAL A 344 0.00 -10.19 4.87
CA VAL A 344 0.23 -11.62 4.62
C VAL A 344 0.07 -12.01 3.14
N MET A 345 -0.89 -11.41 2.43
CA MET A 345 -1.11 -11.72 1.00
C MET A 345 -0.02 -11.12 0.12
N SER A 346 0.37 -9.88 0.40
CA SER A 346 1.49 -9.20 -0.25
C SER A 346 2.79 -9.98 -0.03
N ARG A 347 3.01 -10.47 1.21
CA ARG A 347 4.16 -11.30 1.57
C ARG A 347 4.18 -12.62 0.81
N ASN A 348 3.08 -13.35 0.78
CA ASN A 348 3.00 -14.62 0.08
C ASN A 348 3.26 -14.46 -1.42
N PHE A 349 2.74 -13.38 -2.01
CA PHE A 349 3.00 -13.05 -3.42
C PHE A 349 4.46 -12.75 -3.67
N LEU A 350 5.08 -11.97 -2.79
CA LEU A 350 6.51 -11.65 -2.86
C LEU A 350 7.38 -12.90 -2.73
N LEU A 351 7.13 -13.76 -1.72
CA LEU A 351 7.90 -14.99 -1.51
C LEU A 351 7.78 -15.95 -2.69
N LYS A 352 6.58 -16.09 -3.27
CA LYS A 352 6.37 -16.85 -4.51
C LYS A 352 7.21 -16.30 -5.66
N SER A 353 7.20 -14.98 -5.86
CA SER A 353 8.00 -14.32 -6.90
C SER A 353 9.50 -14.53 -6.69
N LEU A 354 10.01 -14.36 -5.46
CA LEU A 354 11.44 -14.62 -5.16
C LEU A 354 11.85 -16.06 -5.46
N LYS A 355 10.98 -17.03 -5.18
CA LYS A 355 11.20 -18.44 -5.51
C LYS A 355 11.23 -18.67 -7.02
N GLU A 356 10.26 -18.14 -7.77
CA GLU A 356 10.19 -18.23 -9.23
C GLU A 356 11.41 -17.57 -9.90
N LEU A 357 11.88 -16.46 -9.34
CA LEU A 357 13.08 -15.74 -9.77
C LEU A 357 14.39 -16.39 -9.29
N LYS A 358 14.31 -17.51 -8.56
CA LYS A 358 15.47 -18.26 -8.05
C LYS A 358 16.39 -17.45 -7.13
N VAL A 359 15.84 -16.48 -6.38
CA VAL A 359 16.58 -15.73 -5.38
C VAL A 359 17.04 -16.70 -4.27
N LYS A 360 18.36 -16.70 -3.98
CA LYS A 360 18.92 -17.48 -2.87
C LYS A 360 18.63 -16.76 -1.54
N ILE A 361 18.19 -17.52 -0.54
CA ILE A 361 17.89 -16.98 0.79
C ILE A 361 18.68 -17.78 1.81
N VAL A 362 19.47 -17.08 2.63
CA VAL A 362 20.24 -17.66 3.73
C VAL A 362 19.76 -17.02 5.03
N THR A 363 19.02 -17.80 5.82
CA THR A 363 18.54 -17.43 7.16
C THR A 363 19.51 -17.86 8.25
N GLY A 364 19.29 -17.45 9.51
CA GLY A 364 20.21 -17.72 10.61
C GLY A 364 21.62 -17.10 10.42
N ALA A 365 21.76 -16.18 9.47
CA ALA A 365 23.06 -15.70 9.01
C ALA A 365 23.27 -14.20 9.18
N ASP A 366 24.48 -13.82 9.54
CA ASP A 366 24.92 -12.41 9.55
C ASP A 366 26.27 -12.25 8.84
N VAL A 367 26.51 -11.08 8.27
CA VAL A 367 27.79 -10.74 7.64
C VAL A 367 28.77 -10.27 8.70
N VAL A 368 29.93 -10.88 8.73
CA VAL A 368 31.02 -10.57 9.69
C VAL A 368 32.01 -9.58 9.07
N ARG A 369 32.46 -9.85 7.84
CA ARG A 369 33.47 -9.03 7.14
C ARG A 369 33.43 -9.30 5.63
N LYS A 370 34.01 -8.37 4.87
CA LYS A 370 34.32 -8.56 3.44
C LYS A 370 35.83 -8.45 3.21
N LYS A 371 36.41 -9.38 2.44
CA LYS A 371 37.77 -9.31 1.96
C LYS A 371 37.82 -9.64 0.47
N GLY A 372 38.24 -8.68 -0.34
CA GLY A 372 38.13 -8.79 -1.81
C GLY A 372 36.68 -9.06 -2.26
N GLY A 373 36.47 -10.04 -3.12
CA GLY A 373 35.16 -10.49 -3.58
C GLY A 373 34.46 -11.51 -2.68
N THR A 374 34.97 -11.76 -1.44
CA THR A 374 34.41 -12.76 -0.53
C THR A 374 33.75 -12.10 0.67
N LEU A 375 32.50 -12.48 0.95
CA LEU A 375 31.78 -12.18 2.19
C LEU A 375 31.92 -13.35 3.14
N TYR A 376 32.35 -13.06 4.36
CA TYR A 376 32.42 -14.02 5.47
C TYR A 376 31.18 -13.85 6.34
N LEU A 377 30.54 -14.96 6.66
CA LEU A 377 29.28 -15.03 7.36
C LEU A 377 29.44 -15.79 8.68
N SER A 378 28.61 -15.47 9.65
CA SER A 378 28.27 -16.38 10.75
C SER A 378 26.89 -16.97 10.44
N ILE A 379 26.79 -18.29 10.32
CA ILE A 379 25.53 -19.00 10.04
C ILE A 379 25.29 -19.94 11.22
N ASP A 380 24.31 -19.67 12.05
CA ASP A 380 24.05 -20.42 13.30
C ASP A 380 25.30 -20.62 14.15
N GLY A 381 26.14 -19.56 14.21
CA GLY A 381 27.42 -19.59 14.97
C GLY A 381 28.60 -20.25 14.26
N LYS A 382 28.40 -20.84 13.08
CA LYS A 382 29.46 -21.43 12.26
C LYS A 382 29.96 -20.48 11.19
N GLU A 383 31.23 -20.58 10.83
CA GLU A 383 31.79 -19.78 9.74
C GLU A 383 31.27 -20.27 8.39
N GLY A 384 30.79 -19.30 7.55
CA GLY A 384 30.39 -19.51 6.17
C GLY A 384 30.99 -18.44 5.27
N ARG A 385 30.92 -18.63 3.96
CA ARG A 385 31.37 -17.64 2.99
C ARG A 385 30.57 -17.65 1.69
N ILE A 386 30.51 -16.48 1.06
CA ILE A 386 30.00 -16.29 -0.33
C ILE A 386 31.12 -15.65 -1.13
N GLU A 387 31.54 -16.34 -2.19
CA GLU A 387 32.64 -15.91 -3.06
C GLU A 387 32.11 -15.19 -4.31
N ASN A 388 32.98 -14.42 -4.97
CA ASN A 388 32.69 -13.70 -6.22
C ASN A 388 31.53 -12.73 -6.06
N VAL A 389 31.48 -11.97 -4.96
CA VAL A 389 30.47 -10.95 -4.69
C VAL A 389 30.93 -9.63 -5.29
N ASP A 390 30.18 -9.13 -6.29
CA ASP A 390 30.49 -7.87 -6.97
C ASP A 390 30.00 -6.67 -6.15
N PHE A 391 28.82 -6.78 -5.53
CA PHE A 391 28.26 -5.69 -4.73
C PHE A 391 27.40 -6.19 -3.57
N VAL A 392 27.22 -5.32 -2.58
CA VAL A 392 26.37 -5.58 -1.41
C VAL A 392 25.38 -4.44 -1.24
N VAL A 393 24.12 -4.77 -0.97
CA VAL A 393 23.08 -3.83 -0.60
C VAL A 393 22.69 -4.04 0.85
N TYR A 394 22.75 -2.98 1.64
CA TYR A 394 22.42 -3.05 3.05
C TYR A 394 21.01 -2.53 3.33
N THR A 395 20.18 -3.35 3.97
CA THR A 395 18.75 -3.04 4.24
C THR A 395 18.35 -3.35 5.70
N LYS A 396 19.30 -3.26 6.65
CA LYS A 396 19.08 -3.55 8.08
C LYS A 396 18.55 -2.33 8.86
N GLY A 397 17.43 -1.78 8.43
CA GLY A 397 16.68 -0.78 9.19
C GLY A 397 17.02 0.67 8.86
N MET A 398 16.24 1.53 9.47
CA MET A 398 16.29 2.99 9.37
C MET A 398 16.53 3.57 10.77
N ILE A 399 17.01 4.80 10.85
CA ILE A 399 17.20 5.57 12.09
C ILE A 399 16.37 6.85 11.97
N PRO A 400 15.57 7.22 12.98
CA PRO A 400 14.87 8.49 13.01
C PRO A 400 15.80 9.68 12.76
N GLU A 401 15.38 10.61 11.90
CA GLU A 401 16.06 11.89 11.67
C GLU A 401 15.37 12.97 12.50
N ASN A 402 15.85 13.17 13.71
CA ASN A 402 15.32 14.15 14.67
C ASN A 402 16.41 15.07 15.24
N SER A 403 17.47 15.32 14.48
CA SER A 403 18.64 16.09 14.91
C SER A 403 18.31 17.52 15.41
N MET A 404 17.19 18.09 14.95
CA MET A 404 16.73 19.42 15.40
C MET A 404 15.95 19.40 16.73
N GLU A 405 15.54 18.25 17.23
CA GLU A 405 14.67 18.13 18.41
C GLU A 405 15.24 18.85 19.63
N ASN A 406 16.50 18.59 19.97
CA ASN A 406 17.13 19.16 21.17
C ASN A 406 17.21 20.69 21.19
N ARG A 407 17.35 21.30 20.00
CA ARG A 407 17.38 22.77 19.87
C ARG A 407 15.99 23.39 19.94
N LEU A 408 14.98 22.74 19.39
CA LEU A 408 13.63 23.27 19.28
C LEU A 408 12.81 23.13 20.57
N LYS A 409 12.94 22.01 21.29
CA LYS A 409 12.14 21.71 22.50
C LYS A 409 12.30 22.71 23.65
N GLU A 410 13.38 23.50 23.64
CA GLU A 410 13.63 24.49 24.69
C GLU A 410 12.83 25.78 24.51
N LYS A 411 12.38 26.09 23.27
CA LYS A 411 11.83 27.41 22.93
C LYS A 411 10.57 27.38 22.07
N ALA A 412 10.12 26.21 21.64
CA ALA A 412 8.91 26.05 20.82
C ALA A 412 8.07 24.89 21.36
N GLU A 413 6.77 24.99 21.17
CA GLU A 413 5.91 23.82 21.32
C GLU A 413 6.23 22.85 20.17
N LEU A 414 6.78 21.68 20.51
CA LEU A 414 7.38 20.76 19.55
C LEU A 414 6.67 19.41 19.55
N PHE A 415 6.33 18.95 18.35
CA PHE A 415 5.80 17.61 18.10
C PHE A 415 6.67 16.86 17.07
N LEU A 416 6.75 15.54 17.22
CA LEU A 416 7.40 14.64 16.27
C LEU A 416 6.36 13.69 15.68
N VAL A 417 6.38 13.48 14.35
CA VAL A 417 5.43 12.60 13.65
C VAL A 417 6.13 11.74 12.59
N GLY A 418 5.57 10.58 12.31
CA GLY A 418 6.12 9.64 11.33
C GLY A 418 7.49 9.09 11.76
N ASP A 419 8.31 8.76 10.77
CA ASP A 419 9.59 8.06 11.00
C ASP A 419 10.61 8.83 11.85
N CYS A 420 10.50 10.14 11.98
CA CYS A 420 11.40 10.90 12.87
C CYS A 420 11.06 10.68 14.35
N LYS A 421 9.84 10.25 14.65
CA LYS A 421 9.40 9.80 15.98
C LYS A 421 9.67 8.31 16.15
N GLU A 422 9.13 7.50 15.24
CA GLU A 422 9.25 6.05 15.24
C GLU A 422 9.17 5.53 13.80
N VAL A 423 10.17 4.76 13.39
CA VAL A 423 10.25 4.22 12.03
C VAL A 423 9.15 3.19 11.81
N GLY A 424 8.29 3.47 10.82
CA GLY A 424 7.11 2.68 10.52
C GLY A 424 6.83 2.52 9.03
N ARG A 425 5.57 2.29 8.72
CA ARG A 425 5.03 2.19 7.36
C ARG A 425 4.29 3.48 6.99
N ALA A 426 3.84 3.59 5.75
CA ALA A 426 3.06 4.74 5.29
C ALA A 426 1.82 5.00 6.17
N MET A 427 1.13 3.93 6.60
CA MET A 427 -0.02 4.04 7.50
C MET A 427 0.36 4.64 8.85
N ASP A 428 1.44 4.14 9.46
CA ASP A 428 1.92 4.63 10.76
C ASP A 428 2.30 6.12 10.66
N ALA A 429 2.95 6.53 9.57
CA ALA A 429 3.33 7.91 9.33
C ALA A 429 2.11 8.84 9.18
N ILE A 430 1.11 8.47 8.38
CA ILE A 430 -0.11 9.26 8.14
C ILE A 430 -0.94 9.34 9.43
N HIS A 431 -1.18 8.20 10.09
CA HIS A 431 -2.01 8.16 11.30
C HIS A 431 -1.38 8.93 12.47
N SER A 432 -0.06 8.80 12.68
CA SER A 432 0.63 9.57 13.74
C SER A 432 0.57 11.08 13.48
N ALA A 433 0.62 11.49 12.23
CA ALA A 433 0.51 12.89 11.83
C ALA A 433 -0.91 13.44 12.06
N TYR A 434 -1.93 12.67 11.70
CA TYR A 434 -3.32 13.01 11.93
C TYR A 434 -3.61 13.18 13.42
N GLU A 435 -3.27 12.19 14.26
CA GLU A 435 -3.48 12.25 15.71
C GLU A 435 -2.74 13.43 16.36
N CYS A 436 -1.52 13.69 15.92
CA CYS A 436 -0.77 14.86 16.38
C CYS A 436 -1.46 16.17 16.00
N ALA A 437 -1.89 16.30 14.74
CA ALA A 437 -2.56 17.51 14.27
C ALA A 437 -3.91 17.77 14.95
N LEU A 438 -4.56 16.73 15.50
CA LEU A 438 -5.75 16.89 16.34
C LEU A 438 -5.46 17.47 17.72
N SER A 439 -4.23 17.30 18.23
CA SER A 439 -3.85 17.77 19.58
C SER A 439 -3.28 19.19 19.60
N VAL A 440 -2.91 19.74 18.46
CA VAL A 440 -2.45 21.13 18.29
C VAL A 440 -3.64 22.08 18.21
#